data_b2fcd0f6e14b7fe2b910d64dec2f54b9
#
_entry.id   b2fcd0f6e14b7fe2b910d64dec2f54b9
#
_cell.length_a   1.000
_cell.length_b   1.000
_cell.length_c   1.000
_cell.angle_alpha   90.00
_cell.angle_beta   90.00
_cell.angle_gamma   90.00
#
_symmetry.space_group_name_H-M   'P 1'
#
loop_
_entity.id
_entity.type
_entity.pdbx_description
1 polymer ?
#
loop_
_entity_poly.entity_id
_entity_poly.type
_entity_poly.pdbx_seq_one_letter_code
_entity_poly.pdbx_strand_id
1 'polypeptide(L)'
;MKRGIIVFLVVVLYFVWVGAASAKMAPGPSKDPITGKAYAGSERCKSCHKAKYDDWKNTIHAWMVRPIAKGDLKNAKADLTLEGAPKPDQYDWAYVIGGWYKEERYTFWDEKGNIIDGEFEYTRPRKHFSLRKNKDGSLARLDWFNECGNCHATGVNYKERTFVEFNIGCEACHGPSADHAKSPKKVKAVIDKNTENCGRCHIRARMKGDLSKFNYPVNYELNKPDTLMKGLDPEPYTAAGSFFPDQKNANRHRQQYLEWIKSRHNGVPDLTCVTCHDPHKGSLSYRTGQLKGEERSLCGKCHEGIVADPKKHSGHRYEVASCSSCHLPYTITAGSVPNHTFEAIPPAKTIQFGIDEKSGKNKMPNSCMLYCHTKETAATMDQQYKKIFKK
;
A
#
# COMPACT_ATOMS: atom_id res chain seq x y z
N MET A 1 42.03 -51.99 -63.78
CA MET A 1 40.72 -51.49 -63.30
C MET A 1 40.75 -51.50 -61.76
N LYS A 2 41.00 -50.35 -61.10
CA LYS A 2 40.99 -50.19 -59.63
C LYS A 2 39.71 -49.50 -59.27
N ARG A 3 38.82 -50.17 -58.50
CA ARG A 3 37.57 -49.60 -57.96
C ARG A 3 37.91 -48.90 -56.65
N GLY A 4 37.78 -47.56 -56.65
CA GLY A 4 37.86 -46.76 -55.39
C GLY A 4 36.54 -46.78 -54.71
N ILE A 5 36.55 -47.15 -53.44
CA ILE A 5 35.40 -47.10 -52.50
C ILE A 5 35.41 -45.69 -51.85
N ILE A 6 34.40 -44.88 -52.17
CA ILE A 6 34.19 -43.58 -51.50
C ILE A 6 33.30 -43.84 -50.24
N VAL A 7 33.89 -43.67 -49.04
CA VAL A 7 33.18 -43.73 -47.77
C VAL A 7 32.67 -42.34 -47.51
N PHE A 8 31.32 -42.17 -47.51
CA PHE A 8 30.68 -40.97 -47.04
C PHE A 8 30.57 -40.99 -45.50
N LEU A 9 31.36 -40.16 -44.86
CA LEU A 9 31.22 -39.90 -43.42
C LEU A 9 30.03 -38.94 -43.20
N VAL A 10 28.91 -39.46 -42.71
CA VAL A 10 27.79 -38.64 -42.25
C VAL A 10 28.09 -38.16 -40.83
N VAL A 11 28.48 -36.90 -40.68
CA VAL A 11 28.62 -36.26 -39.36
C VAL A 11 27.25 -35.82 -38.92
N VAL A 12 26.65 -36.53 -37.99
CA VAL A 12 25.42 -36.13 -37.31
C VAL A 12 25.77 -35.11 -36.23
N LEU A 13 25.57 -33.84 -36.51
CA LEU A 13 25.67 -32.76 -35.50
C LEU A 13 24.45 -32.81 -34.59
N TYR A 14 24.64 -33.36 -33.41
CA TYR A 14 23.66 -33.18 -32.30
C TYR A 14 23.71 -31.73 -31.83
N PHE A 15 22.77 -30.93 -32.22
CA PHE A 15 22.51 -29.65 -31.57
C PHE A 15 21.89 -29.95 -30.19
N VAL A 16 22.70 -29.94 -29.15
CA VAL A 16 22.20 -29.87 -27.77
C VAL A 16 21.65 -28.47 -27.56
N TRP A 17 20.36 -28.33 -27.67
CA TRP A 17 19.66 -27.11 -27.29
C TRP A 17 19.75 -26.97 -25.74
N VAL A 18 20.81 -26.35 -25.26
CA VAL A 18 20.85 -25.90 -23.85
C VAL A 18 19.91 -24.73 -23.76
N GLY A 19 18.67 -24.99 -23.39
CA GLY A 19 17.72 -23.94 -23.04
C GLY A 19 18.35 -23.05 -21.98
N ALA A 20 18.69 -21.82 -22.34
CA ALA A 20 19.14 -20.83 -21.38
C ALA A 20 18.04 -20.69 -20.32
N ALA A 21 18.28 -21.13 -19.09
CA ALA A 21 17.39 -20.87 -17.98
C ALA A 21 17.18 -19.35 -17.90
N SER A 22 15.92 -18.92 -18.01
CA SER A 22 15.60 -17.50 -17.94
C SER A 22 16.06 -16.95 -16.58
N ALA A 23 16.79 -15.84 -16.59
CA ALA A 23 17.27 -15.23 -15.35
C ALA A 23 16.07 -14.77 -14.50
N LYS A 24 16.09 -15.11 -13.22
CA LYS A 24 15.06 -14.68 -12.27
C LYS A 24 15.03 -13.15 -12.17
N MET A 25 13.84 -12.57 -12.15
CA MET A 25 13.65 -11.14 -11.98
C MET A 25 14.23 -10.68 -10.63
N ALA A 26 15.12 -9.72 -10.67
CA ALA A 26 15.83 -9.20 -9.50
C ALA A 26 15.98 -7.68 -9.57
N PRO A 27 16.21 -7.01 -8.44
CA PRO A 27 16.63 -5.62 -8.44
C PRO A 27 17.89 -5.41 -9.27
N GLY A 28 17.94 -4.28 -9.99
CA GLY A 28 19.06 -3.97 -10.86
C GLY A 28 19.06 -2.51 -11.29
N PRO A 29 19.96 -2.13 -12.20
CA PRO A 29 19.95 -0.77 -12.73
C PRO A 29 18.60 -0.44 -13.35
N SER A 30 18.05 0.70 -12.97
CA SER A 30 16.79 1.19 -13.51
C SER A 30 16.85 2.70 -13.76
N LYS A 31 16.03 3.17 -14.70
CA LYS A 31 15.89 4.59 -15.01
C LYS A 31 14.43 4.98 -14.87
N ASP A 32 14.24 6.18 -14.38
CA ASP A 32 12.92 6.80 -14.30
C ASP A 32 12.32 6.95 -15.70
N PRO A 33 11.14 6.39 -15.97
CA PRO A 33 10.55 6.38 -17.31
C PRO A 33 10.10 7.77 -17.81
N ILE A 34 9.97 8.75 -16.90
CA ILE A 34 9.56 10.12 -17.22
C ILE A 34 10.78 10.98 -17.53
N THR A 35 11.77 10.96 -16.64
CA THR A 35 12.93 11.86 -16.70
C THR A 35 14.16 11.24 -17.36
N GLY A 36 14.20 9.92 -17.53
CA GLY A 36 15.37 9.17 -18.00
C GLY A 36 16.53 9.09 -17.01
N LYS A 37 16.40 9.70 -15.81
CA LYS A 37 17.45 9.73 -14.80
C LYS A 37 17.61 8.37 -14.11
N ALA A 38 18.84 8.03 -13.77
CA ALA A 38 19.15 6.78 -13.10
C ALA A 38 18.91 6.86 -11.60
N TYR A 39 18.49 5.73 -11.03
CA TYR A 39 18.37 5.52 -9.59
C TYR A 39 19.72 5.03 -9.01
N ALA A 40 19.97 5.36 -7.74
CA ALA A 40 21.19 4.98 -7.00
C ALA A 40 20.97 3.77 -6.08
N GLY A 41 19.73 3.56 -5.59
CA GLY A 41 19.40 2.62 -4.54
C GLY A 41 19.66 3.14 -3.13
N SER A 42 18.84 2.71 -2.18
CA SER A 42 18.86 3.21 -0.79
C SER A 42 20.18 2.91 -0.07
N GLU A 43 20.86 1.82 -0.37
CA GLU A 43 22.16 1.51 0.22
C GLU A 43 23.22 2.57 -0.12
N ARG A 44 23.13 3.18 -1.29
CA ARG A 44 24.04 4.27 -1.67
C ARG A 44 23.81 5.53 -0.83
N CYS A 45 22.56 5.77 -0.42
CA CYS A 45 22.21 6.92 0.42
C CYS A 45 22.79 6.82 1.85
N LYS A 46 22.91 5.58 2.37
CA LYS A 46 23.38 5.26 3.72
C LYS A 46 24.73 5.89 4.04
N SER A 47 25.65 5.95 3.08
CA SER A 47 27.01 6.47 3.29
C SER A 47 27.03 7.91 3.77
N CYS A 48 26.04 8.74 3.40
CA CYS A 48 25.96 10.14 3.79
C CYS A 48 24.74 10.43 4.70
N HIS A 49 23.69 9.63 4.62
CA HIS A 49 22.43 9.85 5.35
C HIS A 49 22.14 8.71 6.35
N LYS A 50 23.20 8.24 7.07
CA LYS A 50 23.10 7.06 7.95
C LYS A 50 21.94 7.12 8.94
N ALA A 51 21.75 8.22 9.64
CA ALA A 51 20.67 8.35 10.63
C ALA A 51 19.26 8.18 9.99
N LYS A 52 19.03 8.82 8.83
CA LYS A 52 17.76 8.69 8.09
C LYS A 52 17.57 7.30 7.53
N TYR A 53 18.65 6.67 7.07
CA TYR A 53 18.62 5.30 6.59
C TYR A 53 18.27 4.33 7.72
N ASP A 54 18.90 4.46 8.89
CA ASP A 54 18.65 3.59 10.04
C ASP A 54 17.21 3.76 10.57
N ASP A 55 16.71 5.00 10.64
CA ASP A 55 15.30 5.28 10.99
C ASP A 55 14.34 4.64 9.99
N TRP A 56 14.56 4.83 8.68
CA TRP A 56 13.73 4.24 7.63
C TRP A 56 13.74 2.71 7.67
N LYS A 57 14.88 2.07 7.93
CA LYS A 57 14.97 0.61 8.07
C LYS A 57 14.06 0.05 9.16
N ASN A 58 13.63 0.87 10.11
CA ASN A 58 12.68 0.49 11.17
C ASN A 58 11.21 0.79 10.78
N THR A 59 10.92 1.10 9.52
CA THR A 59 9.55 1.35 9.03
C THR A 59 8.99 0.15 8.26
N ILE A 60 7.67 0.09 8.17
CA ILE A 60 7.00 -0.91 7.33
C ILE A 60 7.36 -0.70 5.85
N HIS A 61 7.61 0.54 5.41
CA HIS A 61 8.03 0.84 4.04
C HIS A 61 9.28 0.04 3.62
N ALA A 62 10.22 -0.18 4.54
CA ALA A 62 11.43 -0.95 4.28
C ALA A 62 11.22 -2.50 4.32
N TRP A 63 10.07 -2.98 4.75
CA TRP A 63 9.84 -4.40 5.04
C TRP A 63 8.54 -4.96 4.47
N MET A 64 7.91 -4.25 3.53
CA MET A 64 6.68 -4.74 2.89
C MET A 64 6.89 -6.03 2.13
N VAL A 65 8.06 -6.20 1.50
CA VAL A 65 8.46 -7.38 0.74
C VAL A 65 9.68 -8.00 1.43
N ARG A 66 9.61 -9.28 1.75
CA ARG A 66 10.70 -10.01 2.42
C ARG A 66 11.03 -11.27 1.66
N PRO A 67 12.33 -11.62 1.47
CA PRO A 67 12.71 -12.82 0.74
C PRO A 67 12.31 -14.09 1.49
N ILE A 68 11.83 -15.07 0.75
CA ILE A 68 11.64 -16.45 1.15
C ILE A 68 12.24 -17.35 0.06
N ALA A 69 12.43 -18.62 0.34
CA ALA A 69 13.01 -19.55 -0.61
C ALA A 69 12.34 -20.93 -0.51
N LYS A 70 12.55 -21.77 -1.50
CA LYS A 70 12.18 -23.18 -1.43
C LYS A 70 12.82 -23.82 -0.20
N GLY A 71 12.00 -24.47 0.61
CA GLY A 71 12.44 -25.07 1.89
C GLY A 71 12.58 -24.08 3.06
N ASP A 72 12.49 -22.73 2.82
CA ASP A 72 12.69 -21.73 3.88
C ASP A 72 11.68 -20.58 3.77
N LEU A 73 10.65 -20.61 4.61
CA LEU A 73 9.64 -19.57 4.75
C LEU A 73 9.81 -18.72 6.02
N LYS A 74 10.98 -18.69 6.64
CA LYS A 74 11.25 -18.05 7.96
C LYS A 74 10.90 -16.55 8.03
N ASN A 75 10.87 -15.86 6.91
CA ASN A 75 10.51 -14.44 6.86
C ASN A 75 8.98 -14.20 6.76
N ALA A 76 8.18 -15.26 6.67
CA ALA A 76 6.74 -15.15 6.83
C ALA A 76 6.40 -14.74 8.27
N LYS A 77 5.32 -14.00 8.44
CA LYS A 77 4.78 -13.56 9.74
C LYS A 77 3.51 -14.31 10.13
N ALA A 78 2.96 -15.06 9.18
CA ALA A 78 1.85 -15.95 9.43
C ALA A 78 2.31 -17.17 10.24
N ASP A 79 1.39 -17.75 10.97
CA ASP A 79 1.58 -19.07 11.59
C ASP A 79 1.41 -20.15 10.52
N LEU A 80 2.53 -20.71 10.07
CA LEU A 80 2.57 -21.72 9.02
C LEU A 80 2.12 -23.11 9.48
N THR A 81 1.75 -23.29 10.75
CA THR A 81 1.18 -24.54 11.27
C THR A 81 -0.33 -24.64 11.02
N LEU A 82 -0.96 -23.53 10.63
CA LEU A 82 -2.40 -23.48 10.39
C LEU A 82 -2.79 -24.23 9.10
N GLU A 83 -4.00 -24.73 9.11
CA GLU A 83 -4.60 -25.38 7.94
C GLU A 83 -4.61 -24.42 6.72
N GLY A 84 -4.29 -24.96 5.54
CA GLY A 84 -4.22 -24.20 4.29
C GLY A 84 -2.95 -23.37 4.12
N ALA A 85 -2.00 -23.44 5.04
CA ALA A 85 -0.71 -22.76 4.90
C ALA A 85 0.10 -23.30 3.70
N PRO A 86 0.89 -22.45 3.02
CA PRO A 86 1.80 -22.88 1.98
C PRO A 86 2.87 -23.81 2.56
N LYS A 87 3.20 -24.87 1.82
CA LYS A 87 4.28 -25.78 2.21
C LYS A 87 5.62 -25.26 1.70
N PRO A 88 6.72 -25.37 2.49
CA PRO A 88 8.03 -24.83 2.10
C PRO A 88 8.54 -25.32 0.75
N ASP A 89 8.27 -26.58 0.39
CA ASP A 89 8.75 -27.18 -0.86
C ASP A 89 7.74 -27.12 -2.03
N GLN A 90 6.60 -26.49 -1.83
CA GLN A 90 5.49 -26.50 -2.80
C GLN A 90 5.80 -25.73 -4.08
N TYR A 91 6.53 -24.62 -3.98
CA TYR A 91 6.93 -23.76 -5.09
C TYR A 91 8.40 -23.35 -4.97
N ASP A 92 8.95 -22.84 -6.05
CA ASP A 92 10.20 -22.06 -6.03
C ASP A 92 9.87 -20.67 -5.48
N TRP A 93 9.74 -20.57 -4.15
CA TRP A 93 9.31 -19.36 -3.46
C TRP A 93 10.25 -18.18 -3.72
N ALA A 94 9.69 -16.99 -3.82
CA ALA A 94 10.42 -15.76 -4.09
C ALA A 94 10.36 -14.81 -2.88
N TYR A 95 9.18 -14.31 -2.58
CA TYR A 95 8.98 -13.29 -1.54
C TYR A 95 7.64 -13.47 -0.83
N VAL A 96 7.57 -12.97 0.39
CA VAL A 96 6.33 -12.75 1.11
C VAL A 96 6.05 -11.26 1.20
N ILE A 97 4.78 -10.87 1.01
CA ILE A 97 4.33 -9.47 0.93
C ILE A 97 3.36 -9.17 2.06
N GLY A 98 3.55 -8.06 2.77
CA GLY A 98 2.64 -7.64 3.83
C GLY A 98 2.85 -8.37 5.16
N GLY A 99 1.77 -8.84 5.79
CA GLY A 99 1.82 -9.57 7.08
C GLY A 99 1.93 -8.69 8.32
N TRP A 100 1.88 -7.36 8.16
CA TRP A 100 2.01 -6.45 9.30
C TRP A 100 0.70 -6.18 10.03
N TYR A 101 -0.40 -6.01 9.30
CA TYR A 101 -1.69 -5.69 9.92
C TYR A 101 -2.90 -6.41 9.32
N LYS A 102 -2.92 -6.70 8.03
CA LYS A 102 -4.07 -7.32 7.38
C LYS A 102 -3.76 -8.66 6.72
N GLU A 103 -3.12 -8.60 5.58
CA GLU A 103 -2.88 -9.73 4.70
C GLU A 103 -1.38 -10.00 4.57
N GLU A 104 -1.05 -11.26 4.40
CA GLU A 104 0.24 -11.72 3.95
C GLU A 104 0.05 -12.58 2.72
N ARG A 105 0.82 -12.31 1.67
CA ARG A 105 0.75 -13.01 0.40
C ARG A 105 2.08 -13.62 0.06
N TYR A 106 2.04 -14.72 -0.68
CA TYR A 106 3.19 -15.54 -1.01
C TYR A 106 3.43 -15.51 -2.51
N THR A 107 4.64 -15.20 -2.91
CA THR A 107 5.04 -15.16 -4.32
C THR A 107 6.04 -16.25 -4.63
N PHE A 108 6.07 -16.69 -5.88
CA PHE A 108 6.98 -17.70 -6.38
C PHE A 108 7.48 -17.33 -7.78
N TRP A 109 8.56 -17.99 -8.20
CA TRP A 109 9.11 -17.83 -9.54
C TRP A 109 8.34 -18.73 -10.52
N ASP A 110 7.95 -18.18 -11.67
CA ASP A 110 7.51 -19.00 -12.80
C ASP A 110 8.71 -19.54 -13.59
N GLU A 111 8.42 -20.38 -14.57
CA GLU A 111 9.45 -20.98 -15.46
C GLU A 111 10.24 -19.95 -16.28
N LYS A 112 9.69 -18.75 -16.44
CA LYS A 112 10.31 -17.63 -17.16
C LYS A 112 11.09 -16.69 -16.22
N GLY A 113 11.15 -17.00 -14.92
CA GLY A 113 11.81 -16.17 -13.93
C GLY A 113 11.02 -14.93 -13.52
N ASN A 114 9.72 -14.83 -13.85
CA ASN A 114 8.87 -13.76 -13.34
C ASN A 114 8.41 -14.08 -11.90
N ILE A 115 8.15 -13.03 -11.13
CA ILE A 115 7.55 -13.16 -9.81
C ILE A 115 6.02 -13.21 -9.96
N ILE A 116 5.42 -14.28 -9.48
CA ILE A 116 3.98 -14.49 -9.48
C ILE A 116 3.43 -14.28 -8.07
N ASP A 117 2.49 -13.34 -7.90
CA ASP A 117 1.67 -13.23 -6.68
C ASP A 117 0.67 -14.38 -6.69
N GLY A 118 0.96 -15.37 -5.87
CA GLY A 118 0.28 -16.67 -5.86
C GLY A 118 -1.08 -16.64 -5.17
N GLU A 119 -1.66 -17.81 -5.10
CA GLU A 119 -2.99 -18.04 -4.55
C GLU A 119 -3.08 -17.94 -3.03
N PHE A 120 -1.99 -18.09 -2.29
CA PHE A 120 -2.01 -18.12 -0.83
C PHE A 120 -2.16 -16.72 -0.23
N GLU A 121 -3.16 -16.55 0.61
CA GLU A 121 -3.38 -15.34 1.37
C GLU A 121 -3.65 -15.69 2.84
N TYR A 122 -2.83 -15.17 3.74
CA TYR A 122 -3.07 -15.23 5.17
C TYR A 122 -3.76 -13.95 5.65
N THR A 123 -4.90 -14.08 6.32
CA THR A 123 -5.61 -12.95 6.90
C THR A 123 -5.37 -12.87 8.40
N ARG A 124 -4.57 -11.88 8.83
CA ARG A 124 -4.20 -11.71 10.24
C ARG A 124 -5.36 -11.54 11.22
N PRO A 125 -6.36 -10.69 10.95
CA PRO A 125 -7.48 -10.54 11.88
C PRO A 125 -8.24 -11.82 12.15
N ARG A 126 -8.33 -12.70 11.16
CA ARG A 126 -9.04 -14.00 11.27
C ARG A 126 -8.09 -15.17 11.55
N LYS A 127 -6.78 -14.96 11.51
CA LYS A 127 -5.74 -15.99 11.71
C LYS A 127 -5.98 -17.25 10.89
N HIS A 128 -6.26 -17.09 9.60
CA HIS A 128 -6.48 -18.24 8.71
C HIS A 128 -5.90 -18.00 7.33
N PHE A 129 -5.57 -19.09 6.65
CA PHE A 129 -5.22 -19.09 5.24
C PHE A 129 -6.45 -19.27 4.36
N SER A 130 -6.42 -18.65 3.20
CA SER A 130 -7.39 -18.85 2.13
C SER A 130 -6.68 -18.92 0.79
N LEU A 131 -7.29 -19.66 -0.16
CA LEU A 131 -6.84 -19.66 -1.53
C LEU A 131 -7.60 -18.59 -2.31
N ARG A 132 -6.87 -17.70 -2.94
CA ARG A 132 -7.43 -16.71 -3.85
C ARG A 132 -7.84 -17.38 -5.15
N LYS A 133 -9.05 -17.13 -5.59
CA LYS A 133 -9.59 -17.67 -6.83
C LYS A 133 -10.10 -16.55 -7.74
N ASN A 134 -9.97 -16.79 -9.03
CA ASN A 134 -10.60 -15.99 -10.06
C ASN A 134 -12.11 -16.24 -10.08
N LYS A 135 -12.86 -15.48 -10.88
CA LYS A 135 -14.31 -15.64 -11.02
C LYS A 135 -14.74 -17.01 -11.58
N ASP A 136 -13.86 -17.62 -12.36
CA ASP A 136 -14.03 -18.95 -12.95
C ASP A 136 -13.66 -20.12 -12.02
N GLY A 137 -13.23 -19.80 -10.78
CA GLY A 137 -12.81 -20.79 -9.80
C GLY A 137 -11.33 -21.19 -9.89
N SER A 138 -10.60 -20.82 -10.93
CA SER A 138 -9.17 -21.07 -11.04
C SER A 138 -8.38 -20.31 -9.98
N LEU A 139 -7.17 -20.81 -9.64
CA LEU A 139 -6.29 -20.14 -8.68
C LEU A 139 -5.81 -18.79 -9.23
N ALA A 140 -5.89 -17.76 -8.39
CA ALA A 140 -5.42 -16.44 -8.78
C ALA A 140 -3.89 -16.39 -8.78
N ARG A 141 -3.32 -16.11 -9.95
CA ARG A 141 -1.88 -15.95 -10.17
C ARG A 141 -1.66 -14.68 -10.96
N LEU A 142 -1.03 -13.70 -10.34
CA LEU A 142 -0.87 -12.36 -10.91
C LEU A 142 0.62 -12.09 -11.17
N ASP A 143 0.94 -11.46 -12.28
CA ASP A 143 2.28 -10.92 -12.50
C ASP A 143 2.56 -9.83 -11.45
N TRP A 144 3.39 -10.15 -10.48
CA TRP A 144 3.71 -9.25 -9.37
C TRP A 144 4.25 -7.90 -9.86
N PHE A 145 5.07 -7.91 -10.91
CA PHE A 145 5.68 -6.68 -11.42
C PHE A 145 4.62 -5.69 -11.90
N ASN A 146 3.64 -6.17 -12.67
CA ASN A 146 2.58 -5.32 -13.20
C ASN A 146 1.54 -4.93 -12.14
N GLU A 147 1.21 -5.85 -11.23
CA GLU A 147 0.09 -5.67 -10.30
C GLU A 147 0.51 -5.04 -8.95
N CYS A 148 1.75 -5.27 -8.53
CA CYS A 148 2.23 -4.93 -7.19
C CYS A 148 3.46 -4.02 -7.19
N GLY A 149 4.30 -4.09 -8.23
CA GLY A 149 5.64 -3.50 -8.27
C GLY A 149 5.65 -2.01 -7.93
N ASN A 150 4.71 -1.22 -8.46
CA ASN A 150 4.68 0.23 -8.24
C ASN A 150 4.57 0.63 -6.74
N CYS A 151 3.87 -0.17 -5.93
CA CYS A 151 3.68 0.09 -4.50
C CYS A 151 4.61 -0.75 -3.61
N HIS A 152 5.34 -1.70 -4.18
CA HIS A 152 6.15 -2.66 -3.44
C HIS A 152 7.62 -2.72 -3.91
N ALA A 153 7.99 -1.86 -4.86
CA ALA A 153 9.37 -1.68 -5.31
C ALA A 153 9.66 -0.20 -5.58
N THR A 154 10.93 0.15 -5.68
CA THR A 154 11.43 1.48 -5.96
C THR A 154 12.09 1.52 -7.34
N GLY A 155 11.88 2.60 -8.08
CA GLY A 155 12.50 2.80 -9.39
C GLY A 155 11.96 1.85 -10.47
N VAL A 156 10.65 1.57 -10.45
CA VAL A 156 10.00 0.68 -11.41
C VAL A 156 9.92 1.33 -12.78
N ASN A 157 10.42 0.63 -13.78
CA ASN A 157 10.27 0.97 -15.20
C ASN A 157 9.49 -0.15 -15.91
N TYR A 158 8.23 0.08 -16.16
CA TYR A 158 7.35 -0.94 -16.77
C TYR A 158 7.73 -1.29 -18.21
N LYS A 159 8.26 -0.34 -18.97
CA LYS A 159 8.68 -0.57 -20.37
C LYS A 159 9.87 -1.52 -20.44
N GLU A 160 10.83 -1.33 -19.56
CA GLU A 160 12.05 -2.14 -19.51
C GLU A 160 11.94 -3.34 -18.57
N ARG A 161 10.84 -3.45 -17.81
CA ARG A 161 10.62 -4.44 -16.73
C ARG A 161 11.77 -4.47 -15.72
N THR A 162 12.24 -3.29 -15.29
CA THR A 162 13.31 -3.12 -14.31
C THR A 162 12.83 -2.39 -13.09
N PHE A 163 13.51 -2.58 -11.97
CA PHE A 163 13.34 -1.83 -10.73
C PHE A 163 14.64 -1.87 -9.93
N VAL A 164 14.88 -0.85 -9.07
CA VAL A 164 16.16 -0.71 -8.40
C VAL A 164 16.24 -1.49 -7.09
N GLU A 165 15.14 -1.58 -6.35
CA GLU A 165 15.08 -2.32 -5.08
C GLU A 165 13.64 -2.70 -4.73
N PHE A 166 13.48 -3.77 -3.98
CA PHE A 166 12.21 -4.07 -3.32
C PHE A 166 11.93 -3.08 -2.20
N ASN A 167 10.65 -2.98 -1.84
CA ASN A 167 10.17 -2.07 -0.82
C ASN A 167 10.18 -0.60 -1.26
N ILE A 168 9.76 0.28 -0.37
CA ILE A 168 9.67 1.71 -0.61
C ILE A 168 10.94 2.34 -0.04
N GLY A 169 11.96 2.41 -0.89
CA GLY A 169 13.25 3.01 -0.58
C GLY A 169 13.25 4.53 -0.64
N CYS A 170 14.42 5.10 -0.42
CA CYS A 170 14.59 6.56 -0.40
C CYS A 170 14.07 7.23 -1.68
N GLU A 171 14.42 6.65 -2.82
CA GLU A 171 14.11 7.23 -4.13
C GLU A 171 12.66 7.01 -4.60
N ALA A 172 11.88 6.20 -3.87
CA ALA A 172 10.44 6.15 -4.09
C ALA A 172 9.77 7.50 -3.77
N CYS A 173 10.32 8.27 -2.82
CA CYS A 173 9.83 9.59 -2.44
C CYS A 173 10.70 10.72 -2.96
N HIS A 174 12.01 10.50 -3.07
CA HIS A 174 12.98 11.52 -3.46
C HIS A 174 13.35 11.50 -4.95
N GLY A 175 12.80 10.53 -5.71
CA GLY A 175 13.09 10.36 -7.14
C GLY A 175 14.50 9.90 -7.44
N PRO A 176 14.83 9.74 -8.74
CA PRO A 176 16.10 9.22 -9.19
C PRO A 176 17.25 10.16 -8.77
N SER A 177 18.18 9.65 -7.98
CA SER A 177 19.19 10.44 -7.28
C SER A 177 20.63 9.99 -7.56
N ALA A 178 20.89 9.24 -8.63
CA ALA A 178 22.24 8.80 -8.97
C ALA A 178 23.20 9.98 -9.17
N ASP A 179 22.76 11.08 -9.78
CA ASP A 179 23.57 12.27 -9.99
C ASP A 179 23.84 13.02 -8.67
N HIS A 180 22.85 13.08 -7.78
CA HIS A 180 23.05 13.58 -6.42
C HIS A 180 24.09 12.74 -5.68
N ALA A 181 23.97 11.42 -5.72
CA ALA A 181 24.93 10.51 -5.05
C ALA A 181 26.36 10.62 -5.57
N LYS A 182 26.54 10.99 -6.85
CA LYS A 182 27.86 11.26 -7.43
C LYS A 182 28.39 12.64 -7.07
N SER A 183 27.54 13.66 -7.02
CA SER A 183 27.93 15.07 -6.88
C SER A 183 26.99 15.84 -5.94
N PRO A 184 26.93 15.50 -4.64
CA PRO A 184 25.89 16.01 -3.72
C PRO A 184 25.97 17.52 -3.46
N LYS A 185 27.14 18.14 -3.66
CA LYS A 185 27.30 19.58 -3.55
C LYS A 185 26.74 20.34 -4.76
N LYS A 186 26.78 19.72 -5.96
CA LYS A 186 26.30 20.32 -7.22
C LYS A 186 24.86 19.99 -7.54
N VAL A 187 24.44 18.75 -7.28
CA VAL A 187 23.10 18.26 -7.56
C VAL A 187 22.37 18.02 -6.25
N LYS A 188 21.21 18.64 -6.07
CA LYS A 188 20.36 18.43 -4.89
C LYS A 188 19.38 17.29 -5.14
N ALA A 189 19.14 16.48 -4.10
CA ALA A 189 18.02 15.52 -4.12
C ALA A 189 16.69 16.27 -4.08
N VAL A 190 15.66 15.69 -4.66
CA VAL A 190 14.31 16.24 -4.62
C VAL A 190 13.73 16.08 -3.22
N ILE A 191 13.08 17.13 -2.71
CA ILE A 191 12.27 17.09 -1.51
C ILE A 191 10.86 17.47 -1.93
N ASP A 192 9.99 16.48 -1.98
CA ASP A 192 8.60 16.64 -2.36
C ASP A 192 7.69 16.37 -1.16
N LYS A 193 6.99 17.41 -0.72
CA LYS A 193 6.04 17.34 0.41
C LYS A 193 4.59 17.26 -0.06
N ASN A 194 4.33 17.25 -1.36
CA ASN A 194 2.99 17.17 -1.89
C ASN A 194 2.30 15.87 -1.46
N THR A 195 1.03 15.96 -1.18
CA THR A 195 0.17 14.84 -0.80
C THR A 195 0.16 13.75 -1.87
N GLU A 196 0.27 14.14 -3.14
CA GLU A 196 0.29 13.23 -4.29
C GLU A 196 1.50 12.29 -4.28
N ASN A 197 2.62 12.71 -3.71
CA ASN A 197 3.79 11.85 -3.56
C ASN A 197 3.49 10.62 -2.69
N CYS A 198 2.63 10.76 -1.68
CA CYS A 198 2.10 9.64 -0.91
C CYS A 198 0.96 8.95 -1.66
N GLY A 199 0.13 9.74 -2.32
CA GLY A 199 -1.03 9.30 -3.09
C GLY A 199 -0.71 8.24 -4.13
N ARG A 200 0.47 8.28 -4.76
CA ARG A 200 0.90 7.28 -5.76
C ARG A 200 0.73 5.82 -5.31
N CYS A 201 0.85 5.57 -4.01
CA CYS A 201 0.71 4.24 -3.43
C CYS A 201 -0.49 4.16 -2.46
N HIS A 202 -0.82 5.25 -1.76
CA HIS A 202 -1.94 5.33 -0.83
C HIS A 202 -3.27 5.69 -1.52
N ILE A 203 -3.47 5.15 -2.72
CA ILE A 203 -4.67 5.27 -3.54
C ILE A 203 -5.07 3.89 -4.07
N ARG A 204 -6.33 3.72 -4.37
CA ARG A 204 -6.86 2.56 -5.09
C ARG A 204 -7.58 3.05 -6.35
N ALA A 205 -6.82 3.30 -7.39
CA ALA A 205 -7.29 3.81 -8.67
C ALA A 205 -6.56 3.13 -9.83
N ARG A 206 -7.03 3.33 -11.06
CA ARG A 206 -6.42 2.82 -12.29
C ARG A 206 -6.00 3.99 -13.18
N MET A 207 -5.10 3.72 -14.13
CA MET A 207 -4.79 4.65 -15.19
C MET A 207 -5.98 4.81 -16.14
N LYS A 208 -6.23 6.03 -16.62
CA LYS A 208 -7.22 6.29 -17.67
C LYS A 208 -6.91 5.48 -18.93
N GLY A 209 -7.93 4.85 -19.50
CA GLY A 209 -7.84 4.14 -20.78
C GLY A 209 -7.33 2.70 -20.71
N ASP A 210 -6.79 2.23 -19.59
CA ASP A 210 -6.42 0.82 -19.41
C ASP A 210 -7.02 0.24 -18.13
N LEU A 211 -8.26 -0.19 -18.22
CA LEU A 211 -9.00 -0.78 -17.11
C LEU A 211 -8.58 -2.23 -16.80
N SER A 212 -7.78 -2.85 -17.66
CA SER A 212 -7.36 -4.26 -17.53
C SER A 212 -6.17 -4.45 -16.62
N LYS A 213 -5.35 -3.40 -16.42
CA LYS A 213 -4.10 -3.47 -15.67
C LYS A 213 -4.13 -2.54 -14.48
N PHE A 214 -3.61 -3.00 -13.35
CA PHE A 214 -3.31 -2.17 -12.18
C PHE A 214 -2.03 -1.35 -12.43
N ASN A 215 -1.92 -0.72 -13.59
CA ASN A 215 -0.83 0.19 -13.86
C ASN A 215 -1.01 1.42 -12.98
N TYR A 216 -0.44 1.34 -11.80
CA TYR A 216 -0.37 2.49 -10.91
C TYR A 216 0.47 3.59 -11.53
N PRO A 217 0.11 4.84 -11.29
CA PRO A 217 0.65 5.94 -12.05
C PRO A 217 2.13 6.10 -11.81
N VAL A 218 2.85 5.82 -12.84
CA VAL A 218 4.20 6.31 -13.03
C VAL A 218 4.18 7.80 -13.40
N ASN A 219 3.01 8.39 -13.54
CA ASN A 219 2.84 9.72 -14.14
C ASN A 219 2.89 10.87 -13.13
N TYR A 220 3.14 10.59 -11.84
CA TYR A 220 3.37 11.68 -10.91
C TYR A 220 4.79 12.24 -11.07
N GLU A 221 4.88 13.49 -11.46
CA GLU A 221 6.13 14.22 -11.48
C GLU A 221 6.38 14.89 -10.12
N LEU A 222 7.50 14.60 -9.50
CA LEU A 222 7.86 15.17 -8.19
C LEU A 222 7.83 16.72 -8.23
N ASN A 223 7.27 17.30 -7.19
CA ASN A 223 7.03 18.74 -7.06
C ASN A 223 6.11 19.37 -8.13
N LYS A 224 5.33 18.56 -8.85
CA LYS A 224 4.31 19.04 -9.78
C LYS A 224 2.93 18.59 -9.29
N PRO A 225 2.24 19.37 -8.47
CA PRO A 225 0.89 19.05 -8.02
C PRO A 225 -0.08 18.89 -9.20
N ASP A 226 -1.17 18.17 -8.98
CA ASP A 226 -2.22 17.82 -9.95
C ASP A 226 -1.82 16.88 -11.08
N THR A 227 -0.60 16.36 -11.10
CA THR A 227 -0.17 15.40 -12.13
C THR A 227 -0.67 14.00 -11.86
N LEU A 228 -0.81 13.61 -10.60
CA LEU A 228 -1.34 12.29 -10.21
C LEU A 228 -2.77 12.09 -10.69
N MET A 229 -3.67 13.00 -10.34
CA MET A 229 -5.09 12.86 -10.64
C MET A 229 -5.41 12.98 -12.14
N LYS A 230 -4.62 13.73 -12.91
CA LYS A 230 -4.79 13.82 -14.36
C LYS A 230 -4.64 12.48 -15.09
N GLY A 231 -3.77 11.61 -14.58
CA GLY A 231 -3.50 10.29 -15.15
C GLY A 231 -4.39 9.17 -14.62
N LEU A 232 -5.18 9.42 -13.58
CA LEU A 232 -5.97 8.41 -12.91
C LEU A 232 -7.43 8.43 -13.29
N ASP A 233 -8.04 7.25 -13.25
CA ASP A 233 -9.47 7.06 -13.26
C ASP A 233 -9.89 6.49 -11.90
N PRO A 234 -10.35 7.31 -10.95
CA PRO A 234 -10.80 6.87 -9.64
C PRO A 234 -12.19 6.21 -9.67
N GLU A 235 -12.99 6.46 -10.71
CA GLU A 235 -14.39 6.03 -10.80
C GLU A 235 -14.61 4.52 -10.68
N PRO A 236 -13.86 3.63 -11.37
CA PRO A 236 -14.05 2.19 -11.23
C PRO A 236 -13.93 1.68 -9.80
N TYR A 237 -13.22 2.38 -8.94
CA TYR A 237 -13.06 1.99 -7.54
C TYR A 237 -14.10 2.60 -6.61
N THR A 238 -14.56 3.80 -6.88
CA THR A 238 -15.70 4.39 -6.16
C THR A 238 -16.98 3.62 -6.47
N ALA A 239 -17.21 3.29 -7.74
CA ALA A 239 -18.35 2.48 -8.19
C ALA A 239 -18.29 1.01 -7.75
N ALA A 240 -17.09 0.44 -7.61
CA ALA A 240 -16.89 -0.99 -7.28
C ALA A 240 -16.95 -1.32 -5.78
N GLY A 241 -17.61 -0.51 -4.94
CA GLY A 241 -17.75 -0.76 -3.51
C GLY A 241 -16.47 -0.58 -2.71
N SER A 242 -15.58 0.28 -3.15
CA SER A 242 -14.39 0.69 -2.40
C SER A 242 -14.67 1.79 -1.38
N PHE A 243 -15.82 2.42 -1.48
CA PHE A 243 -16.37 3.40 -0.56
C PHE A 243 -17.69 2.93 0.01
N PHE A 244 -18.05 3.44 1.17
CA PHE A 244 -19.40 3.33 1.71
C PHE A 244 -20.40 4.09 0.83
N PRO A 245 -21.71 3.88 1.01
CA PRO A 245 -22.73 4.52 0.17
C PRO A 245 -22.67 6.04 0.11
N ASP A 246 -22.04 6.70 1.09
CA ASP A 246 -21.85 8.14 1.12
C ASP A 246 -20.77 8.65 0.15
N GLN A 247 -20.09 7.75 -0.57
CA GLN A 247 -19.02 8.02 -1.54
C GLN A 247 -17.88 8.88 -0.99
N LYS A 248 -17.78 9.04 0.32
CA LYS A 248 -16.76 9.84 1.00
C LYS A 248 -15.85 8.99 1.86
N ASN A 249 -16.44 8.09 2.63
CA ASN A 249 -15.74 7.22 3.55
C ASN A 249 -15.37 5.90 2.89
N ALA A 250 -14.10 5.54 2.89
CA ALA A 250 -13.62 4.30 2.30
C ALA A 250 -13.94 3.08 3.18
N ASN A 251 -14.26 1.95 2.52
CA ASN A 251 -14.41 0.66 3.17
C ASN A 251 -13.28 -0.33 2.85
N ARG A 252 -12.40 0.02 1.89
CA ARG A 252 -11.23 -0.77 1.50
C ARG A 252 -9.93 0.00 1.74
N HIS A 253 -8.85 -0.73 2.03
CA HIS A 253 -7.52 -0.15 2.27
C HIS A 253 -6.92 0.58 1.06
N ARG A 254 -5.87 1.37 1.29
CA ARG A 254 -5.17 2.17 0.28
C ARG A 254 -6.02 3.29 -0.33
N GLN A 255 -6.83 3.97 0.49
CA GLN A 255 -7.70 5.06 0.05
C GLN A 255 -7.43 6.37 0.78
N GLN A 256 -6.36 6.44 1.58
CA GLN A 256 -6.05 7.59 2.40
C GLN A 256 -5.97 8.87 1.59
N TYR A 257 -5.38 8.80 0.39
CA TYR A 257 -5.30 9.95 -0.51
C TYR A 257 -6.67 10.39 -1.04
N LEU A 258 -7.53 9.44 -1.46
CA LEU A 258 -8.89 9.78 -1.94
C LEU A 258 -9.79 10.32 -0.82
N GLU A 259 -9.62 9.86 0.41
CA GLU A 259 -10.31 10.41 1.57
C GLU A 259 -9.78 11.81 1.91
N TRP A 260 -8.45 11.99 1.85
CA TRP A 260 -7.80 13.27 2.09
C TRP A 260 -8.33 14.35 1.15
N ILE A 261 -8.35 14.11 -0.17
CA ILE A 261 -8.83 15.12 -1.15
C ILE A 261 -10.31 15.46 -1.00
N LYS A 262 -11.10 14.61 -0.33
CA LYS A 262 -12.51 14.84 0.03
C LYS A 262 -12.67 15.49 1.41
N SER A 263 -11.60 15.66 2.16
CA SER A 263 -11.60 16.25 3.50
C SER A 263 -11.47 17.78 3.42
N ARG A 264 -11.88 18.44 4.51
CA ARG A 264 -11.67 19.90 4.65
C ARG A 264 -10.19 20.26 4.80
N HIS A 265 -9.35 19.34 5.21
CA HIS A 265 -7.91 19.57 5.36
C HIS A 265 -7.21 19.79 4.01
N ASN A 266 -7.73 19.22 2.92
CA ASN A 266 -7.16 19.40 1.58
C ASN A 266 -7.18 20.86 1.09
N GLY A 267 -8.05 21.70 1.64
CA GLY A 267 -8.11 23.13 1.29
C GLY A 267 -7.24 24.04 2.16
N VAL A 268 -6.51 23.49 3.12
CA VAL A 268 -5.68 24.26 4.05
C VAL A 268 -4.26 24.41 3.47
N PRO A 269 -3.76 25.64 3.28
CA PRO A 269 -2.42 25.87 2.75
C PRO A 269 -1.34 25.14 3.57
N ASP A 270 -0.36 24.57 2.90
CA ASP A 270 0.79 23.87 3.47
C ASP A 270 0.45 22.64 4.34
N LEU A 271 -0.82 22.29 4.46
CA LEU A 271 -1.24 21.10 5.19
C LEU A 271 -1.20 19.89 4.25
N THR A 272 -0.27 18.97 4.52
CA THR A 272 -0.03 17.78 3.71
C THR A 272 0.12 16.55 4.60
N CYS A 273 0.26 15.36 4.01
CA CYS A 273 0.49 14.13 4.77
C CYS A 273 1.68 14.25 5.72
N VAL A 274 2.77 14.89 5.27
CA VAL A 274 3.97 15.08 6.08
C VAL A 274 3.83 16.14 7.17
N THR A 275 2.71 16.82 7.29
CA THR A 275 2.42 17.66 8.46
C THR A 275 2.24 16.80 9.71
N CYS A 276 1.55 15.67 9.59
CA CYS A 276 1.27 14.75 10.67
C CYS A 276 2.21 13.53 10.69
N HIS A 277 2.65 13.05 9.53
CA HIS A 277 3.48 11.85 9.39
C HIS A 277 4.96 12.18 9.15
N ASP A 278 5.86 11.38 9.70
CA ASP A 278 7.28 11.37 9.35
C ASP A 278 7.60 10.04 8.63
N PRO A 279 7.79 10.05 7.30
CA PRO A 279 8.04 8.83 6.54
C PRO A 279 9.38 8.16 6.86
N HIS A 280 10.30 8.86 7.52
CA HIS A 280 11.58 8.30 7.94
C HIS A 280 11.52 7.65 9.33
N LYS A 281 10.65 8.15 10.22
CA LYS A 281 10.45 7.58 11.54
C LYS A 281 9.33 6.58 11.54
N GLY A 282 9.50 5.52 12.25
CA GLY A 282 8.40 4.61 12.44
C GLY A 282 8.82 3.48 13.34
N SER A 283 7.83 2.80 13.83
CA SER A 283 7.98 1.46 14.33
C SER A 283 7.45 0.52 13.26
N LEU A 284 7.84 -0.75 13.36
CA LEU A 284 7.21 -1.82 12.61
C LEU A 284 5.76 -2.07 13.08
N SER A 285 5.21 -1.18 13.90
CA SER A 285 3.82 -1.17 14.32
C SER A 285 3.01 -0.22 13.45
N TYR A 286 2.04 -0.75 12.73
CA TYR A 286 1.10 0.05 11.93
C TYR A 286 0.26 1.03 12.77
N ARG A 287 0.06 0.72 14.05
CA ARG A 287 -0.78 1.55 14.95
C ARG A 287 -0.20 2.92 15.22
N THR A 288 1.11 3.08 15.10
CA THR A 288 1.75 4.39 15.27
C THR A 288 1.62 5.28 14.03
N GLY A 289 1.34 4.69 12.85
CA GLY A 289 1.14 5.41 11.59
C GLY A 289 2.29 6.33 11.21
N GLN A 290 3.48 6.16 11.78
CA GLN A 290 4.62 7.07 11.60
C GLN A 290 4.27 8.53 11.99
N LEU A 291 3.45 8.75 13.02
CA LEU A 291 3.09 10.08 13.48
C LEU A 291 4.29 10.84 14.07
N LYS A 292 4.35 12.13 13.85
CA LYS A 292 5.40 13.03 14.37
C LYS A 292 5.30 13.30 15.87
N GLY A 293 4.21 12.93 16.49
CA GLY A 293 3.98 13.10 17.91
C GLY A 293 2.65 12.52 18.36
N GLU A 294 2.32 12.75 19.62
CA GLU A 294 1.04 12.38 20.21
C GLU A 294 -0.12 13.06 19.50
N GLU A 295 -1.20 12.33 19.28
CA GLU A 295 -2.38 12.78 18.55
C GLU A 295 -2.91 14.14 19.07
N ARG A 296 -3.09 14.27 20.39
CA ARG A 296 -3.56 15.50 21.02
C ARG A 296 -2.67 16.70 20.68
N SER A 297 -1.36 16.50 20.71
CA SER A 297 -0.38 17.55 20.37
C SER A 297 -0.40 17.89 18.89
N LEU A 298 -0.60 16.90 18.01
CA LEU A 298 -0.67 17.14 16.56
C LEU A 298 -1.93 17.92 16.18
N CYS A 299 -3.09 17.48 16.66
CA CYS A 299 -4.37 18.16 16.40
C CYS A 299 -4.40 19.55 17.03
N GLY A 300 -3.84 19.69 18.23
CA GLY A 300 -3.82 20.94 19.00
C GLY A 300 -3.06 22.08 18.34
N LYS A 301 -2.15 21.81 17.41
CA LYS A 301 -1.43 22.87 16.66
C LYS A 301 -2.36 23.82 15.90
N CYS A 302 -3.52 23.33 15.49
CA CYS A 302 -4.53 24.10 14.74
C CYS A 302 -5.88 24.15 15.46
N HIS A 303 -6.19 23.16 16.31
CA HIS A 303 -7.46 23.01 17.02
C HIS A 303 -7.31 23.25 18.52
N GLU A 304 -6.53 24.26 18.93
CA GLU A 304 -6.18 24.54 20.32
C GLU A 304 -7.41 24.64 21.25
N GLY A 305 -8.42 25.40 20.85
CA GLY A 305 -9.65 25.58 21.66
C GLY A 305 -10.44 24.28 21.88
N ILE A 306 -10.40 23.35 20.92
CA ILE A 306 -11.07 22.05 21.04
C ILE A 306 -10.25 21.12 21.96
N VAL A 307 -8.93 21.14 21.79
CA VAL A 307 -8.00 20.31 22.57
C VAL A 307 -7.93 20.75 24.04
N ALA A 308 -8.17 22.02 24.32
CA ALA A 308 -8.24 22.55 25.68
C ALA A 308 -9.44 21.99 26.48
N ASP A 309 -10.61 21.82 25.83
CA ASP A 309 -11.80 21.26 26.48
C ASP A 309 -12.53 20.24 25.55
N PRO A 310 -11.97 19.02 25.42
CA PRO A 310 -12.56 17.97 24.58
C PRO A 310 -13.98 17.58 25.05
N LYS A 311 -14.25 17.65 26.37
CA LYS A 311 -15.55 17.29 26.91
C LYS A 311 -16.64 18.27 26.45
N LYS A 312 -16.35 19.56 26.41
CA LYS A 312 -17.27 20.56 25.86
C LYS A 312 -17.56 20.33 24.38
N HIS A 313 -16.56 19.88 23.62
CA HIS A 313 -16.71 19.57 22.20
C HIS A 313 -17.50 18.29 21.95
N SER A 314 -17.16 17.19 22.62
CA SER A 314 -17.63 15.84 22.26
C SER A 314 -18.55 15.17 23.30
N GLY A 315 -18.71 15.76 24.48
CA GLY A 315 -19.34 15.10 25.64
C GLY A 315 -18.43 14.11 26.35
N HIS A 316 -17.22 13.81 25.81
CA HIS A 316 -16.28 12.84 26.36
C HIS A 316 -14.97 13.51 26.78
N ARG A 317 -14.34 13.00 27.85
CA ARG A 317 -12.96 13.33 28.17
C ARG A 317 -12.04 12.67 27.14
N TYR A 318 -10.87 13.27 26.89
CA TYR A 318 -9.90 12.77 25.91
C TYR A 318 -9.44 11.31 26.18
N GLU A 319 -9.28 10.96 27.46
CA GLU A 319 -8.86 9.62 27.89
C GLU A 319 -9.91 8.53 27.60
N VAL A 320 -11.17 8.94 27.42
CA VAL A 320 -12.28 8.03 27.05
C VAL A 320 -12.45 7.93 25.54
N ALA A 321 -12.38 9.08 24.85
CA ALA A 321 -12.50 9.14 23.40
C ALA A 321 -11.52 10.19 22.85
N SER A 322 -10.45 9.72 22.24
CA SER A 322 -9.47 10.58 21.57
C SER A 322 -10.05 11.21 20.31
N CYS A 323 -9.37 12.20 19.74
CA CYS A 323 -9.80 12.85 18.50
C CYS A 323 -10.00 11.83 17.37
N SER A 324 -9.06 10.92 17.19
CA SER A 324 -9.11 9.89 16.15
C SER A 324 -10.22 8.88 16.35
N SER A 325 -10.67 8.65 17.59
CA SER A 325 -11.79 7.74 17.86
C SER A 325 -13.05 8.12 17.08
N CYS A 326 -13.26 9.43 16.89
CA CYS A 326 -14.39 9.97 16.13
C CYS A 326 -14.01 10.42 14.72
N HIS A 327 -12.88 11.14 14.57
CA HIS A 327 -12.49 11.84 13.35
C HIS A 327 -11.63 11.00 12.38
N LEU A 328 -11.00 9.92 12.85
CA LEU A 328 -10.31 8.91 12.04
C LEU A 328 -10.80 7.51 12.41
N PRO A 329 -12.13 7.25 12.33
CA PRO A 329 -12.66 5.96 12.74
C PRO A 329 -12.09 4.84 11.87
N TYR A 330 -11.85 3.67 12.47
CA TYR A 330 -11.30 2.52 11.76
C TYR A 330 -12.40 1.83 10.93
N THR A 331 -12.87 2.47 9.89
CA THR A 331 -13.92 1.95 8.99
C THR A 331 -13.39 1.03 7.92
N ILE A 332 -12.13 1.18 7.56
CA ILE A 332 -11.53 0.53 6.39
C ILE A 332 -11.17 -0.92 6.74
N THR A 333 -11.53 -1.82 5.83
CA THR A 333 -11.15 -3.24 5.88
C THR A 333 -11.38 -3.88 7.24
N ALA A 334 -12.66 -3.90 7.66
CA ALA A 334 -13.09 -4.53 8.91
C ALA A 334 -12.35 -3.98 10.16
N GLY A 335 -12.08 -2.68 10.19
CA GLY A 335 -11.52 -2.02 11.34
C GLY A 335 -9.99 -2.07 11.45
N SER A 336 -9.29 -2.32 10.35
CA SER A 336 -7.81 -2.42 10.37
C SER A 336 -7.09 -1.13 10.00
N VAL A 337 -7.75 -0.19 9.32
CA VAL A 337 -7.13 1.06 8.85
C VAL A 337 -8.03 2.26 9.20
N PRO A 338 -7.46 3.35 9.73
CA PRO A 338 -8.21 4.56 10.03
C PRO A 338 -8.63 5.29 8.75
N ASN A 339 -9.80 5.89 8.81
CA ASN A 339 -10.33 6.78 7.80
C ASN A 339 -9.55 8.12 7.79
N HIS A 340 -9.38 8.75 6.64
CA HIS A 340 -8.67 10.02 6.48
C HIS A 340 -9.55 11.15 5.95
N THR A 341 -10.87 11.07 6.13
CA THR A 341 -11.77 12.20 5.87
C THR A 341 -11.71 13.26 6.96
N PHE A 342 -11.16 12.92 8.12
CA PHE A 342 -11.09 13.77 9.33
C PHE A 342 -12.45 14.26 9.82
N GLU A 343 -13.51 13.57 9.45
CA GLU A 343 -14.86 13.87 9.88
C GLU A 343 -15.44 12.73 10.71
N ALA A 344 -16.06 13.08 11.83
CA ALA A 344 -16.86 12.11 12.54
C ALA A 344 -18.04 11.68 11.67
N ILE A 345 -18.28 10.38 11.60
CA ILE A 345 -19.43 9.83 10.88
C ILE A 345 -20.63 9.81 11.85
N PRO A 346 -21.64 10.68 11.67
CA PRO A 346 -22.76 10.78 12.59
C PRO A 346 -23.70 9.57 12.48
N PRO A 347 -24.42 9.21 13.57
CA PRO A 347 -25.40 8.12 13.55
C PRO A 347 -26.51 8.30 12.51
N ALA A 348 -26.86 9.55 12.19
CA ALA A 348 -27.84 9.88 11.15
C ALA A 348 -27.48 9.24 9.78
N LYS A 349 -26.19 9.11 9.45
CA LYS A 349 -25.78 8.42 8.21
C LYS A 349 -26.09 6.93 8.23
N THR A 350 -25.93 6.27 9.36
CA THR A 350 -26.32 4.87 9.52
C THR A 350 -27.82 4.70 9.31
N ILE A 351 -28.63 5.62 9.86
CA ILE A 351 -30.10 5.61 9.67
C ILE A 351 -30.44 5.85 8.19
N GLN A 352 -29.83 6.85 7.56
CA GLN A 352 -30.05 7.22 6.16
C GLN A 352 -29.83 6.08 5.19
N PHE A 353 -28.77 5.30 5.36
CA PHE A 353 -28.41 4.23 4.44
C PHE A 353 -28.96 2.86 4.83
N GLY A 354 -29.43 2.71 6.07
CA GLY A 354 -30.11 1.51 6.55
C GLY A 354 -29.24 0.26 6.67
N ILE A 355 -29.91 -0.89 6.67
CA ILE A 355 -29.32 -2.22 6.86
C ILE A 355 -29.21 -2.93 5.52
N ASP A 356 -28.16 -3.67 5.33
CA ASP A 356 -28.00 -4.60 4.22
C ASP A 356 -28.85 -5.85 4.50
N GLU A 357 -29.81 -6.13 3.65
CA GLU A 357 -30.77 -7.21 3.83
C GLU A 357 -30.15 -8.61 3.86
N LYS A 358 -29.03 -8.79 3.15
CA LYS A 358 -28.37 -10.09 3.07
C LYS A 358 -27.50 -10.39 4.30
N SER A 359 -26.85 -9.38 4.84
CA SER A 359 -25.91 -9.54 5.95
C SER A 359 -26.46 -9.12 7.30
N GLY A 360 -27.59 -8.41 7.35
CA GLY A 360 -28.15 -7.82 8.55
C GLY A 360 -27.31 -6.72 9.16
N LYS A 361 -26.28 -6.23 8.45
CA LYS A 361 -25.34 -5.20 8.92
C LYS A 361 -25.68 -3.83 8.38
N ASN A 362 -25.33 -2.80 9.13
CA ASN A 362 -25.44 -1.42 8.66
C ASN A 362 -24.64 -1.22 7.36
N LYS A 363 -25.26 -0.66 6.32
CA LYS A 363 -24.60 -0.30 5.07
C LYS A 363 -23.56 0.79 5.27
N MET A 364 -23.78 1.67 6.26
CA MET A 364 -22.88 2.76 6.63
C MET A 364 -22.58 2.69 8.14
N PRO A 365 -21.32 2.53 8.57
CA PRO A 365 -20.95 2.62 9.98
C PRO A 365 -21.04 4.08 10.46
N ASN A 366 -21.04 4.28 11.78
CA ASN A 366 -20.84 5.58 12.39
C ASN A 366 -19.77 5.53 13.48
N SER A 367 -19.16 6.66 13.76
CA SER A 367 -18.04 6.74 14.70
C SER A 367 -18.41 6.34 16.14
N CYS A 368 -19.67 6.56 16.56
CA CYS A 368 -20.12 6.25 17.92
C CYS A 368 -20.20 4.74 18.17
N MET A 369 -20.72 3.99 17.20
CA MET A 369 -21.07 2.58 17.37
C MET A 369 -19.97 1.60 16.93
N LEU A 370 -18.92 2.07 16.26
CA LEU A 370 -17.86 1.19 15.75
C LEU A 370 -17.16 0.39 16.87
N TYR A 371 -16.90 1.04 18.01
CA TYR A 371 -16.15 0.39 19.10
C TYR A 371 -16.71 0.64 20.49
N CYS A 372 -17.43 1.75 20.71
CA CYS A 372 -17.81 2.20 22.05
C CYS A 372 -19.28 1.90 22.37
N HIS A 373 -20.21 2.41 21.59
CA HIS A 373 -21.65 2.27 21.82
C HIS A 373 -22.25 1.10 21.03
N THR A 374 -21.61 -0.06 21.08
CA THR A 374 -21.95 -1.23 20.23
C THR A 374 -23.28 -1.89 20.56
N LYS A 375 -23.83 -1.62 21.75
CA LYS A 375 -25.13 -2.17 22.21
C LYS A 375 -26.29 -1.22 21.94
N GLU A 376 -25.99 0.02 21.54
CA GLU A 376 -27.00 1.04 21.27
C GLU A 376 -27.56 0.92 19.84
N THR A 377 -28.74 1.50 19.62
CA THR A 377 -29.28 1.64 18.26
C THR A 377 -28.78 2.96 17.61
N ALA A 378 -28.74 3.00 16.29
CA ALA A 378 -28.40 4.24 15.59
C ALA A 378 -29.36 5.38 15.91
N ALA A 379 -30.64 5.10 16.14
CA ALA A 379 -31.65 6.08 16.52
C ALA A 379 -31.37 6.68 17.92
N THR A 380 -31.07 5.84 18.91
CA THR A 380 -30.70 6.28 20.24
C THR A 380 -29.45 7.15 20.21
N MET A 381 -28.43 6.71 19.46
CA MET A 381 -27.20 7.46 19.31
C MET A 381 -27.38 8.80 18.59
N ASP A 382 -28.27 8.87 17.59
CA ASP A 382 -28.57 10.11 16.88
C ASP A 382 -29.25 11.14 17.79
N GLN A 383 -30.14 10.70 18.67
CA GLN A 383 -30.74 11.58 19.67
C GLN A 383 -29.71 12.16 20.63
N GLN A 384 -28.76 11.33 21.12
CA GLN A 384 -27.69 11.78 21.99
C GLN A 384 -26.72 12.72 21.25
N TYR A 385 -26.32 12.37 20.02
CA TYR A 385 -25.48 13.19 19.16
C TYR A 385 -26.09 14.59 18.97
N LYS A 386 -27.38 14.67 18.66
CA LYS A 386 -28.10 15.94 18.50
C LYS A 386 -28.12 16.79 19.76
N LYS A 387 -28.18 16.18 20.95
CA LYS A 387 -28.08 16.93 22.24
C LYS A 387 -26.72 17.57 22.45
N ILE A 388 -25.63 16.92 21.98
CA ILE A 388 -24.25 17.41 22.14
C ILE A 388 -23.93 18.49 21.10
N PHE A 389 -24.30 18.25 19.82
CA PHE A 389 -23.82 19.04 18.68
C PHE A 389 -24.84 20.02 18.09
N LYS A 390 -26.09 20.04 18.57
CA LYS A 390 -27.11 21.04 18.21
C LYS A 390 -27.15 22.17 19.24
N LYS A 391 -26.01 22.75 19.54
CA LYS A 391 -25.95 23.99 20.32
C LYS A 391 -25.76 25.20 19.39
#